data_631128f59d708541e620804169727709
#
_entry.id   631128f59d708541e620804169727709
#
_cell.length_a   1.000
_cell.length_b   1.000
_cell.length_c   1.000
_cell.angle_alpha   90.00
_cell.angle_beta   90.00
_cell.angle_gamma   90.00
#
_symmetry.space_group_name_H-M   'P 1'
#
loop_
_entity.id
_entity.type
_entity.pdbx_description
1 polymer ?
#
loop_
_entity_poly.entity_id
_entity_poly.type
_entity_poly.pdbx_seq_one_letter_code
_entity_poly.pdbx_strand_id
1 'polypeptide(L)'
;MKEKQKILNILSIVIIIWQIISGVIKVGICSILLLCCIITCSSTEIATSIAEHINNNILYSDQLHNAHSGNPAINEIISNYISGTISGNDVRTIAGVVGVLVAIVVIEIIAIKIYFITSGFFGLRCSKNPEKCKPDFILGCIGVVISFFQAFLTHLGNMFVMAVIAFATSTTDSQSITISLKPTNALLFPIVFLAYTVLVGVIRHKYNENTKAFKNIDD
;
A
#
# COMPACT_ATOMS: atom_id res chain seq x y z
N MET A 1 -34.15 15.39 -0.94
CA MET A 1 -32.79 15.95 -0.98
C MET A 1 -32.08 15.91 0.38
N LYS A 2 -32.73 16.31 1.48
CA LYS A 2 -32.15 16.34 2.84
C LYS A 2 -31.54 15.01 3.33
N GLU A 3 -32.20 13.86 3.08
CA GLU A 3 -31.67 12.54 3.48
C GLU A 3 -30.35 12.21 2.77
N LYS A 4 -30.26 12.43 1.44
CA LYS A 4 -29.03 12.19 0.69
C LYS A 4 -27.86 13.05 1.16
N GLN A 5 -28.15 14.31 1.53
CA GLN A 5 -27.14 15.20 2.12
C GLN A 5 -26.67 14.70 3.48
N LYS A 6 -27.58 14.15 4.33
CA LYS A 6 -27.23 13.57 5.61
C LYS A 6 -26.33 12.33 5.43
N ILE A 7 -26.67 11.45 4.48
CA ILE A 7 -25.84 10.27 4.15
C ILE A 7 -24.46 10.71 3.65
N LEU A 8 -24.39 11.71 2.76
CA LEU A 8 -23.12 12.22 2.26
C LEU A 8 -22.25 12.79 3.39
N ASN A 9 -22.86 13.52 4.33
CA ASN A 9 -22.15 14.06 5.49
C ASN A 9 -21.51 12.93 6.33
N ILE A 10 -22.28 11.89 6.65
CA ILE A 10 -21.77 10.74 7.41
C ILE A 10 -20.65 10.03 6.65
N LEU A 11 -20.85 9.78 5.36
CA LEU A 11 -19.88 9.07 4.53
C LEU A 11 -18.57 9.86 4.40
N SER A 12 -18.65 11.18 4.27
CA SER A 12 -17.49 12.07 4.25
C SER A 12 -16.69 11.99 5.55
N ILE A 13 -17.37 12.01 6.71
CA ILE A 13 -16.72 11.86 8.01
C ILE A 13 -16.03 10.49 8.12
N VAL A 14 -16.71 9.41 7.71
CA VAL A 14 -16.15 8.06 7.72
C VAL A 14 -14.89 7.97 6.86
N ILE A 15 -14.91 8.57 5.66
CA ILE A 15 -13.74 8.61 4.77
C ILE A 15 -12.57 9.33 5.44
N ILE A 16 -12.81 10.51 6.04
CA ILE A 16 -11.76 11.30 6.71
C ILE A 16 -11.14 10.48 7.85
N ILE A 17 -11.97 9.94 8.75
CA ILE A 17 -11.49 9.15 9.89
C ILE A 17 -10.70 7.93 9.42
N TRP A 18 -11.22 7.19 8.44
CA TRP A 18 -10.56 6.02 7.87
C TRP A 18 -9.18 6.36 7.31
N GLN A 19 -9.08 7.48 6.56
CA GLN A 19 -7.82 7.89 5.96
C GLN A 19 -6.79 8.34 7.00
N ILE A 20 -7.22 9.02 8.06
CA ILE A 20 -6.34 9.42 9.16
C ILE A 20 -5.79 8.18 9.86
N ILE A 21 -6.67 7.27 10.32
CA ILE A 21 -6.25 6.07 11.06
C ILE A 21 -5.33 5.19 10.18
N SER A 22 -5.75 4.88 8.96
CA SER A 22 -4.94 4.05 8.06
C SER A 22 -3.64 4.72 7.63
N GLY A 23 -3.62 6.05 7.55
CA GLY A 23 -2.43 6.84 7.28
C GLY A 23 -1.40 6.74 8.41
N VAL A 24 -1.83 6.99 9.63
CA VAL A 24 -0.97 6.91 10.83
C VAL A 24 -0.34 5.53 10.95
N ILE A 25 -1.14 4.46 10.79
CA ILE A 25 -0.63 3.08 10.87
C ILE A 25 0.41 2.81 9.77
N LYS A 26 0.12 3.14 8.51
CA LYS A 26 1.03 2.88 7.38
C LYS A 26 2.33 3.68 7.49
N VAL A 27 2.22 4.97 7.80
CA VAL A 27 3.40 5.83 7.98
C VAL A 27 4.22 5.35 9.18
N GLY A 28 3.59 4.93 10.28
CA GLY A 28 4.27 4.37 11.44
C GLY A 28 5.10 3.12 11.10
N ILE A 29 4.50 2.16 10.38
CA ILE A 29 5.21 0.94 9.94
C ILE A 29 6.39 1.30 9.01
N CYS A 30 6.18 2.15 8.02
CA CYS A 30 7.24 2.56 7.10
C CYS A 30 8.35 3.34 7.81
N SER A 31 8.03 4.15 8.82
CA SER A 31 9.01 4.87 9.63
C SER A 31 9.91 3.93 10.43
N ILE A 32 9.36 2.85 10.98
CA ILE A 32 10.15 1.81 11.65
C ILE A 32 11.11 1.13 10.67
N LEU A 33 10.61 0.76 9.48
CA LEU A 33 11.45 0.15 8.44
C LEU A 33 12.56 1.10 8.00
N LEU A 34 12.26 2.38 7.81
CA LEU A 34 13.24 3.40 7.45
C LEU A 34 14.31 3.55 8.53
N LEU A 35 13.91 3.54 9.81
CA LEU A 35 14.82 3.59 10.93
C LEU A 35 15.76 2.37 10.94
N CYS A 36 15.23 1.16 10.71
CA CYS A 36 16.05 -0.05 10.59
C CYS A 36 17.07 0.08 9.44
N CYS A 37 16.67 0.59 8.28
CA CYS A 37 17.58 0.83 7.15
C CYS A 37 18.69 1.83 7.52
N ILE A 38 18.35 2.93 8.19
CA ILE A 38 19.32 3.96 8.62
C ILE A 38 20.31 3.37 9.62
N ILE A 39 19.85 2.60 10.60
CA ILE A 39 20.72 1.95 11.58
C ILE A 39 21.68 0.98 10.89
N THR A 40 21.18 0.15 9.97
CA THR A 40 22.01 -0.80 9.21
C THR A 40 23.03 -0.08 8.33
N CYS A 41 22.67 1.05 7.71
CA CYS A 41 23.60 1.85 6.91
C CYS A 41 24.69 2.53 7.76
N SER A 42 24.36 2.96 8.97
CA SER A 42 25.26 3.73 9.83
C SER A 42 26.22 2.86 10.65
N SER A 43 25.85 1.61 10.96
CA SER A 43 26.63 0.69 11.78
C SER A 43 27.28 -0.41 10.93
N THR A 44 28.61 -0.39 10.85
CA THR A 44 29.39 -1.45 10.19
C THR A 44 29.25 -2.79 10.93
N GLU A 45 29.20 -2.76 12.25
CA GLU A 45 29.07 -3.98 13.08
C GLU A 45 27.74 -4.70 12.81
N ILE A 46 26.63 -3.95 12.78
CA ILE A 46 25.30 -4.51 12.49
C ILE A 46 25.27 -5.06 11.06
N ALA A 47 25.77 -4.33 10.08
CA ALA A 47 25.79 -4.76 8.69
C ALA A 47 26.65 -6.04 8.51
N THR A 48 27.80 -6.12 9.18
CA THR A 48 28.66 -7.32 9.16
C THR A 48 27.97 -8.50 9.84
N SER A 49 27.34 -8.31 11.01
CA SER A 49 26.60 -9.35 11.69
C SER A 49 25.43 -9.90 10.86
N ILE A 50 24.71 -9.02 10.14
CA ILE A 50 23.65 -9.44 9.21
C ILE A 50 24.25 -10.21 8.04
N ALA A 51 25.36 -9.77 7.46
CA ALA A 51 26.04 -10.45 6.37
C ALA A 51 26.50 -11.87 6.79
N GLU A 52 27.11 -12.01 7.97
CA GLU A 52 27.50 -13.28 8.53
C GLU A 52 26.30 -14.20 8.76
N HIS A 53 25.19 -13.67 9.28
CA HIS A 53 23.98 -14.46 9.48
C HIS A 53 23.38 -14.96 8.16
N ILE A 54 23.36 -14.12 7.13
CA ILE A 54 22.90 -14.50 5.79
C ILE A 54 23.84 -15.57 5.20
N ASN A 55 25.14 -15.35 5.25
CA ASN A 55 26.13 -16.30 4.71
C ASN A 55 26.05 -17.67 5.42
N ASN A 56 25.91 -17.67 6.75
CA ASN A 56 25.75 -18.90 7.53
C ASN A 56 24.46 -19.66 7.16
N ASN A 57 23.35 -18.96 6.95
CA ASN A 57 22.09 -19.58 6.54
C ASN A 57 22.15 -20.13 5.11
N ILE A 58 22.83 -19.42 4.19
CA ILE A 58 23.05 -19.90 2.83
C ILE A 58 23.90 -21.16 2.86
N LEU A 59 25.00 -21.17 3.64
CA LEU A 59 25.89 -22.31 3.78
C LEU A 59 25.20 -23.55 4.36
N TYR A 60 24.29 -23.33 5.33
CA TYR A 60 23.51 -24.42 5.96
C TYR A 60 22.47 -24.99 4.98
N SER A 61 21.83 -24.14 4.19
CA SER A 61 20.92 -24.54 3.11
C SER A 61 21.64 -25.38 2.03
N ASP A 62 22.87 -24.99 1.70
CA ASP A 62 23.70 -25.70 0.69
C ASP A 62 24.13 -27.09 1.17
N GLN A 63 24.48 -27.24 2.46
CA GLN A 63 24.80 -28.54 3.06
C GLN A 63 23.57 -29.46 3.07
N LEU A 64 22.39 -28.95 3.28
CA LEU A 64 21.14 -29.73 3.27
C LEU A 64 20.76 -30.14 1.84
N HIS A 65 20.98 -29.30 0.84
CA HIS A 65 20.71 -29.60 -0.58
C HIS A 65 21.72 -30.59 -1.16
N ASN A 66 23.00 -30.48 -0.78
CA ASN A 66 24.04 -31.40 -1.21
C ASN A 66 23.84 -32.82 -0.66
N ALA A 67 23.14 -32.94 0.48
CA ALA A 67 22.77 -34.27 1.02
C ALA A 67 21.63 -34.95 0.23
N HIS A 68 20.85 -34.18 -0.57
CA HIS A 68 19.66 -34.71 -1.26
C HIS A 68 19.73 -34.72 -2.79
N SER A 69 20.61 -33.94 -3.45
CA SER A 69 20.70 -33.91 -4.91
C SER A 69 21.92 -34.73 -5.39
N GLY A 70 21.66 -35.93 -5.87
CA GLY A 70 22.68 -36.78 -6.47
C GLY A 70 23.20 -36.32 -7.85
N ASN A 71 23.03 -35.04 -8.21
CA ASN A 71 23.46 -34.51 -9.50
C ASN A 71 24.57 -33.47 -9.33
N PRO A 72 25.86 -33.84 -9.59
CA PRO A 72 27.03 -32.98 -9.39
C PRO A 72 27.00 -31.69 -10.24
N ALA A 73 26.39 -31.72 -11.43
CA ALA A 73 26.34 -30.54 -12.31
C ALA A 73 25.43 -29.42 -11.75
N ILE A 74 24.38 -29.76 -11.03
CA ILE A 74 23.49 -28.77 -10.37
C ILE A 74 24.22 -28.16 -9.18
N ASN A 75 24.99 -28.96 -8.45
CA ASN A 75 25.76 -28.49 -7.30
C ASN A 75 26.87 -27.51 -7.71
N GLU A 76 27.51 -27.71 -8.86
CA GLU A 76 28.53 -26.80 -9.39
C GLU A 76 27.93 -25.43 -9.83
N ILE A 77 26.74 -25.42 -10.43
CA ILE A 77 26.05 -24.19 -10.83
C ILE A 77 25.60 -23.41 -9.59
N ILE A 78 25.07 -24.11 -8.58
CA ILE A 78 24.62 -23.48 -7.33
C ILE A 78 25.83 -22.95 -6.54
N SER A 79 26.91 -23.72 -6.42
CA SER A 79 28.12 -23.26 -5.70
C SER A 79 28.78 -22.06 -6.38
N ASN A 80 28.79 -21.98 -7.71
CA ASN A 80 29.32 -20.85 -8.45
C ASN A 80 28.42 -19.58 -8.34
N TYR A 81 27.11 -19.77 -8.14
CA TYR A 81 26.19 -18.64 -7.90
C TYR A 81 26.22 -18.14 -6.44
N ILE A 82 26.47 -19.03 -5.47
CA ILE A 82 26.46 -18.76 -4.01
C ILE A 82 27.86 -18.38 -3.48
N SER A 83 28.94 -18.61 -4.25
CA SER A 83 30.32 -18.33 -3.83
C SER A 83 30.67 -16.85 -3.63
N GLY A 84 29.74 -15.93 -3.91
CA GLY A 84 29.84 -14.54 -3.50
C GLY A 84 29.43 -14.39 -2.04
N THR A 85 30.38 -14.47 -1.11
CA THR A 85 30.14 -14.06 0.28
C THR A 85 29.62 -12.63 0.32
N ILE A 86 28.38 -12.46 0.81
CA ILE A 86 27.81 -11.12 1.02
C ILE A 86 28.66 -10.42 2.07
N SER A 87 29.19 -9.25 1.72
CA SER A 87 30.00 -8.42 2.62
C SER A 87 29.10 -7.44 3.41
N GLY A 88 29.58 -6.95 4.54
CA GLY A 88 28.89 -5.90 5.29
C GLY A 88 28.65 -4.63 4.46
N ASN A 89 29.52 -4.34 3.46
CA ASN A 89 29.30 -3.22 2.55
C ASN A 89 28.15 -3.46 1.57
N ASP A 90 27.94 -4.71 1.12
CA ASP A 90 26.80 -5.04 0.25
C ASP A 90 25.49 -4.88 1.02
N VAL A 91 25.44 -5.33 2.28
CA VAL A 91 24.30 -5.15 3.17
C VAL A 91 23.99 -3.66 3.38
N ARG A 92 25.00 -2.81 3.61
CA ARG A 92 24.82 -1.36 3.73
C ARG A 92 24.29 -0.73 2.45
N THR A 93 24.82 -1.13 1.29
CA THR A 93 24.36 -0.63 -0.01
C THR A 93 22.90 -1.02 -0.26
N ILE A 94 22.54 -2.27 -0.01
CA ILE A 94 21.15 -2.75 -0.14
C ILE A 94 20.24 -2.00 0.83
N ALA A 95 20.62 -1.85 2.10
CA ALA A 95 19.85 -1.11 3.09
C ALA A 95 19.68 0.37 2.69
N GLY A 96 20.70 1.01 2.08
CA GLY A 96 20.61 2.36 1.54
C GLY A 96 19.59 2.46 0.41
N VAL A 97 19.63 1.58 -0.56
CA VAL A 97 18.69 1.54 -1.68
C VAL A 97 17.26 1.30 -1.17
N VAL A 98 17.07 0.32 -0.29
CA VAL A 98 15.77 0.01 0.32
C VAL A 98 15.27 1.21 1.13
N GLY A 99 16.14 1.87 1.90
CA GLY A 99 15.79 3.07 2.67
C GLY A 99 15.27 4.22 1.78
N VAL A 100 15.92 4.47 0.65
CA VAL A 100 15.45 5.47 -0.33
C VAL A 100 14.09 5.08 -0.92
N LEU A 101 13.90 3.82 -1.30
CA LEU A 101 12.61 3.34 -1.81
C LEU A 101 11.50 3.47 -0.77
N VAL A 102 11.76 3.11 0.49
CA VAL A 102 10.80 3.28 1.59
C VAL A 102 10.46 4.76 1.80
N ALA A 103 11.44 5.67 1.73
CA ALA A 103 11.18 7.10 1.86
C ALA A 103 10.26 7.63 0.74
N ILE A 104 10.46 7.20 -0.50
CA ILE A 104 9.58 7.55 -1.64
C ILE A 104 8.15 7.04 -1.37
N VAL A 105 8.00 5.80 -0.93
CA VAL A 105 6.70 5.20 -0.59
C VAL A 105 6.00 5.97 0.54
N VAL A 106 6.74 6.43 1.55
CA VAL A 106 6.16 7.28 2.62
C VAL A 106 5.59 8.57 2.06
N ILE A 107 6.33 9.26 1.20
CA ILE A 107 5.87 10.51 0.56
C ILE A 107 4.60 10.25 -0.25
N GLU A 108 4.57 9.18 -1.04
CA GLU A 108 3.40 8.78 -1.83
C GLU A 108 2.18 8.49 -0.93
N ILE A 109 2.36 7.71 0.14
CA ILE A 109 1.29 7.44 1.10
C ILE A 109 0.73 8.74 1.67
N ILE A 110 1.58 9.66 2.12
CA ILE A 110 1.15 10.94 2.70
C ILE A 110 0.37 11.75 1.67
N ALA A 111 0.86 11.90 0.44
CA ALA A 111 0.20 12.64 -0.62
C ALA A 111 -1.20 12.09 -0.93
N ILE A 112 -1.33 10.77 -1.05
CA ILE A 112 -2.60 10.11 -1.31
C ILE A 112 -3.57 10.26 -0.13
N LYS A 113 -3.08 10.18 1.12
CA LYS A 113 -3.92 10.38 2.31
C LYS A 113 -4.45 11.81 2.40
N ILE A 114 -3.60 12.81 2.14
CA ILE A 114 -4.02 14.21 2.07
C ILE A 114 -5.08 14.40 0.99
N TYR A 115 -4.91 13.78 -0.18
CA TYR A 115 -5.89 13.84 -1.27
C TYR A 115 -7.27 13.34 -0.82
N PHE A 116 -7.37 12.15 -0.22
CA PHE A 116 -8.65 11.59 0.22
C PHE A 116 -9.27 12.34 1.39
N ILE A 117 -8.47 12.85 2.33
CA ILE A 117 -8.94 13.71 3.43
C ILE A 117 -9.53 14.98 2.84
N THR A 118 -8.85 15.62 1.89
CA THR A 118 -9.32 16.82 1.21
C THR A 118 -10.63 16.56 0.47
N SER A 119 -10.74 15.45 -0.26
CA SER A 119 -11.99 15.03 -0.90
C SER A 119 -13.13 14.87 0.12
N GLY A 120 -12.86 14.26 1.27
CA GLY A 120 -13.84 14.16 2.36
C GLY A 120 -14.31 15.52 2.87
N PHE A 121 -13.41 16.50 3.03
CA PHE A 121 -13.78 17.87 3.42
C PHE A 121 -14.65 18.58 2.37
N PHE A 122 -14.35 18.39 1.08
CA PHE A 122 -15.20 18.90 0.01
C PHE A 122 -16.58 18.25 0.02
N GLY A 123 -16.69 16.95 0.33
CA GLY A 123 -17.97 16.29 0.51
C GLY A 123 -18.78 16.83 1.68
N LEU A 124 -18.15 17.17 2.81
CA LEU A 124 -18.82 17.86 3.91
C LEU A 124 -19.35 19.24 3.48
N ARG A 125 -18.60 19.96 2.64
CA ARG A 125 -19.02 21.23 2.09
C ARG A 125 -20.16 21.07 1.10
N CYS A 126 -20.11 20.06 0.22
CA CYS A 126 -21.16 19.72 -0.73
C CYS A 126 -22.45 19.31 -0.01
N SER A 127 -22.37 18.57 1.08
CA SER A 127 -23.55 18.16 1.86
C SER A 127 -24.35 19.33 2.43
N LYS A 128 -23.65 20.44 2.76
CA LYS A 128 -24.27 21.67 3.27
C LYS A 128 -24.72 22.61 2.15
N ASN A 129 -23.92 22.73 1.09
CA ASN A 129 -24.12 23.67 -0.02
C ASN A 129 -24.01 22.94 -1.37
N PRO A 130 -25.12 22.44 -1.94
CA PRO A 130 -25.11 21.65 -3.19
C PRO A 130 -24.52 22.38 -4.41
N GLU A 131 -24.55 23.72 -4.43
CA GLU A 131 -23.91 24.53 -5.48
C GLU A 131 -22.41 24.25 -5.61
N LYS A 132 -21.76 23.90 -4.49
CA LYS A 132 -20.31 23.71 -4.39
C LYS A 132 -19.86 22.25 -4.64
N CYS A 133 -20.76 21.40 -5.15
CA CYS A 133 -20.47 19.98 -5.41
C CYS A 133 -19.62 19.71 -6.69
N LYS A 134 -19.43 20.72 -7.56
CA LYS A 134 -18.70 20.51 -8.81
C LYS A 134 -17.24 20.06 -8.59
N PRO A 135 -16.41 20.73 -7.78
CA PRO A 135 -15.04 20.30 -7.53
C PRO A 135 -14.97 18.96 -6.82
N ASP A 136 -15.88 18.69 -5.87
CA ASP A 136 -15.94 17.45 -5.13
C ASP A 136 -16.25 16.24 -6.04
N PHE A 137 -17.17 16.42 -7.00
CA PHE A 137 -17.46 15.39 -7.98
C PHE A 137 -16.24 15.06 -8.86
N ILE A 138 -15.50 16.07 -9.32
CA ILE A 138 -14.29 15.87 -10.15
C ILE A 138 -13.22 15.14 -9.32
N LEU A 139 -12.96 15.62 -8.09
CA LEU A 139 -12.03 14.95 -7.18
C LEU A 139 -12.49 13.52 -6.87
N GLY A 140 -13.79 13.31 -6.67
CA GLY A 140 -14.35 11.99 -6.46
C GLY A 140 -14.05 11.03 -7.61
N CYS A 141 -14.26 11.45 -8.86
CA CYS A 141 -13.96 10.62 -10.04
C CYS A 141 -12.48 10.25 -10.13
N ILE A 142 -11.58 11.20 -9.93
CA ILE A 142 -10.14 10.96 -9.92
C ILE A 142 -9.77 10.02 -8.76
N GLY A 143 -10.34 10.25 -7.59
CA GLY A 143 -10.09 9.43 -6.40
C GLY A 143 -10.57 7.98 -6.53
N VAL A 144 -11.66 7.73 -7.27
CA VAL A 144 -12.08 6.37 -7.61
C VAL A 144 -10.97 5.65 -8.37
N VAL A 145 -10.41 6.26 -9.41
CA VAL A 145 -9.31 5.67 -10.20
C VAL A 145 -8.10 5.39 -9.30
N ILE A 146 -7.69 6.38 -8.50
CA ILE A 146 -6.55 6.24 -7.57
C ILE A 146 -6.81 5.11 -6.57
N SER A 147 -8.01 5.00 -6.01
CA SER A 147 -8.34 3.99 -5.00
C SER A 147 -8.33 2.57 -5.56
N PHE A 148 -8.84 2.35 -6.78
CA PHE A 148 -8.75 1.07 -7.47
C PHE A 148 -7.31 0.72 -7.83
N PHE A 149 -6.53 1.67 -8.31
CA PHE A 149 -5.12 1.47 -8.61
C PHE A 149 -4.32 1.09 -7.37
N GLN A 150 -4.56 1.76 -6.23
CA GLN A 150 -3.95 1.38 -4.95
C GLN A 150 -4.35 -0.03 -4.50
N ALA A 151 -5.61 -0.42 -4.65
CA ALA A 151 -6.06 -1.76 -4.31
C ALA A 151 -5.34 -2.81 -5.17
N PHE A 152 -5.18 -2.54 -6.47
CA PHE A 152 -4.43 -3.39 -7.39
C PHE A 152 -2.95 -3.50 -7.01
N LEU A 153 -2.27 -2.39 -6.72
CA LEU A 153 -0.88 -2.41 -6.26
C LEU A 153 -0.71 -3.15 -4.94
N THR A 154 -1.64 -2.99 -4.01
CA THR A 154 -1.64 -3.73 -2.74
C THR A 154 -1.77 -5.22 -2.98
N HIS A 155 -2.62 -5.63 -3.92
CA HIS A 155 -2.79 -7.03 -4.28
C HIS A 155 -1.52 -7.62 -4.92
N LEU A 156 -0.91 -6.90 -5.85
CA LEU A 156 0.36 -7.29 -6.47
C LEU A 156 1.49 -7.39 -5.42
N GLY A 157 1.58 -6.42 -4.51
CA GLY A 157 2.55 -6.45 -3.42
C GLY A 157 2.38 -7.67 -2.51
N ASN A 158 1.14 -8.00 -2.17
CA ASN A 158 0.85 -9.19 -1.38
C ASN A 158 1.22 -10.48 -2.12
N MET A 159 0.94 -10.57 -3.43
CA MET A 159 1.37 -11.73 -4.25
C MET A 159 2.89 -11.86 -4.30
N PHE A 160 3.61 -10.74 -4.45
CA PHE A 160 5.07 -10.73 -4.45
C PHE A 160 5.63 -11.20 -3.10
N VAL A 161 5.12 -10.67 -1.99
CA VAL A 161 5.54 -11.09 -0.64
C VAL A 161 5.28 -12.59 -0.44
N MET A 162 4.13 -13.11 -0.87
CA MET A 162 3.81 -14.53 -0.80
C MET A 162 4.76 -15.38 -1.66
N ALA A 163 5.11 -14.91 -2.85
CA ALA A 163 6.08 -15.61 -3.70
C ALA A 163 7.46 -15.66 -3.06
N VAL A 164 7.93 -14.56 -2.44
CA VAL A 164 9.21 -14.51 -1.71
C VAL A 164 9.20 -15.45 -0.50
N ILE A 165 8.12 -15.45 0.29
CA ILE A 165 7.98 -16.34 1.44
C ILE A 165 7.94 -17.80 0.97
N ALA A 166 7.17 -18.13 -0.07
CA ALA A 166 7.08 -19.47 -0.62
C ALA A 166 8.45 -19.95 -1.12
N PHE A 167 9.22 -19.07 -1.78
CA PHE A 167 10.58 -19.37 -2.20
C PHE A 167 11.51 -19.61 -0.99
N ALA A 168 11.46 -18.74 0.02
CA ALA A 168 12.26 -18.87 1.23
C ALA A 168 11.91 -20.12 2.06
N THR A 169 10.63 -20.53 2.09
CA THR A 169 10.17 -21.72 2.84
C THR A 169 10.35 -23.01 2.08
N SER A 170 10.43 -22.98 0.74
CA SER A 170 10.77 -24.18 -0.04
C SER A 170 12.21 -24.65 0.16
N THR A 171 13.08 -23.78 0.70
CA THR A 171 14.46 -24.09 1.05
C THR A 171 14.63 -24.59 2.50
N THR A 172 13.61 -24.50 3.34
CA THR A 172 13.63 -25.01 4.72
C THR A 172 12.56 -26.08 4.89
N ASP A 173 12.99 -27.29 5.16
CA ASP A 173 12.12 -28.43 5.46
C ASP A 173 11.20 -28.13 6.67
N SER A 174 9.91 -28.38 6.47
CA SER A 174 8.87 -28.57 7.49
C SER A 174 8.56 -27.38 8.40
N GLN A 175 7.72 -26.52 7.95
CA GLN A 175 6.45 -26.08 8.57
C GLN A 175 5.75 -25.13 7.60
N SER A 176 4.65 -25.59 7.01
CA SER A 176 3.79 -24.75 6.17
C SER A 176 3.25 -23.57 6.97
N ILE A 177 3.95 -22.45 6.92
CA ILE A 177 3.42 -21.18 7.44
C ILE A 177 2.33 -20.73 6.47
N THR A 178 1.10 -21.15 6.77
CA THR A 178 -0.08 -20.70 6.02
C THR A 178 -0.41 -19.28 6.44
N ILE A 179 0.29 -18.30 5.89
CA ILE A 179 -0.09 -16.89 6.04
C ILE A 179 -1.29 -16.65 5.15
N SER A 180 -2.49 -16.80 5.70
CA SER A 180 -3.75 -16.46 5.04
C SER A 180 -3.88 -14.93 4.98
N LEU A 181 -3.25 -14.30 4.00
CA LEU A 181 -3.52 -12.90 3.65
C LEU A 181 -4.90 -12.86 2.99
N LYS A 182 -5.92 -12.50 3.75
CA LYS A 182 -7.29 -12.35 3.23
C LYS A 182 -7.34 -11.15 2.28
N PRO A 183 -7.51 -11.34 0.95
CA PRO A 183 -7.51 -10.25 -0.04
C PRO A 183 -8.77 -9.37 0.03
N THR A 184 -9.77 -9.77 0.81
CA THR A 184 -11.11 -9.16 0.82
C THR A 184 -11.16 -7.71 1.31
N ASN A 185 -10.17 -7.23 2.07
CA ASN A 185 -10.22 -5.88 2.63
C ASN A 185 -9.68 -4.80 1.69
N ALA A 186 -8.92 -5.15 0.64
CA ALA A 186 -8.32 -4.18 -0.26
C ALA A 186 -9.36 -3.45 -1.14
N LEU A 187 -10.46 -4.11 -1.49
CA LEU A 187 -11.52 -3.55 -2.33
C LEU A 187 -12.58 -2.77 -1.54
N LEU A 188 -12.63 -2.89 -0.22
CA LEU A 188 -13.66 -2.24 0.59
C LEU A 188 -13.62 -0.71 0.44
N PHE A 189 -12.44 -0.11 0.53
CA PHE A 189 -12.29 1.33 0.41
C PHE A 189 -12.66 1.87 -0.99
N PRO A 190 -12.18 1.30 -2.12
CA PRO A 190 -12.63 1.68 -3.46
C PRO A 190 -14.14 1.65 -3.64
N ILE A 191 -14.83 0.62 -3.12
CA ILE A 191 -16.29 0.50 -3.22
C ILE A 191 -16.99 1.60 -2.42
N VAL A 192 -16.55 1.85 -1.18
CA VAL A 192 -17.10 2.93 -0.34
C VAL A 192 -16.88 4.30 -1.00
N PHE A 193 -15.68 4.51 -1.57
CA PHE A 193 -15.37 5.78 -2.22
C PHE A 193 -16.11 5.96 -3.55
N LEU A 194 -16.37 4.88 -4.28
CA LEU A 194 -17.26 4.89 -5.45
C LEU A 194 -18.69 5.30 -5.06
N ALA A 195 -19.24 4.68 -4.02
CA ALA A 195 -20.58 5.03 -3.52
C ALA A 195 -20.67 6.50 -3.09
N TYR A 196 -19.64 7.02 -2.42
CA TYR A 196 -19.50 8.44 -2.09
C TYR A 196 -19.55 9.31 -3.35
N THR A 197 -18.74 9.01 -4.36
CA THR A 197 -18.66 9.79 -5.61
C THR A 197 -19.98 9.79 -6.38
N VAL A 198 -20.65 8.65 -6.46
CA VAL A 198 -21.98 8.51 -7.06
C VAL A 198 -23.00 9.39 -6.32
N LEU A 199 -22.96 9.39 -4.98
CA LEU A 199 -23.88 10.20 -4.17
C LEU A 199 -23.69 11.69 -4.39
N VAL A 200 -22.43 12.17 -4.47
CA VAL A 200 -22.09 13.55 -4.83
C VAL A 200 -22.65 13.91 -6.22
N GLY A 201 -22.49 13.02 -7.20
CA GLY A 201 -23.03 13.20 -8.55
C GLY A 201 -24.55 13.32 -8.57
N VAL A 202 -25.25 12.49 -7.82
CA VAL A 202 -26.71 12.52 -7.71
C VAL A 202 -27.20 13.81 -7.04
N ILE A 203 -26.54 14.27 -5.97
CA ILE A 203 -26.92 15.52 -5.29
C ILE A 203 -26.74 16.71 -6.24
N ARG A 204 -25.60 16.75 -6.96
CA ARG A 204 -25.31 17.79 -7.95
C ARG A 204 -26.33 17.79 -9.10
N HIS A 205 -26.66 16.64 -9.62
CA HIS A 205 -27.63 16.52 -10.74
C HIS A 205 -29.00 17.06 -10.31
N LYS A 206 -29.52 16.62 -9.18
CA LYS A 206 -30.82 17.11 -8.66
C LYS A 206 -30.84 18.59 -8.35
N TYR A 207 -29.71 19.14 -7.87
CA TYR A 207 -29.59 20.58 -7.65
C TYR A 207 -29.70 21.34 -8.97
N ASN A 208 -28.99 20.91 -10.01
CA ASN A 208 -29.01 21.53 -11.33
C ASN A 208 -30.40 21.47 -11.99
N GLU A 209 -31.12 20.34 -11.85
CA GLU A 209 -32.50 20.20 -12.35
C GLU A 209 -33.46 21.19 -11.67
N ASN A 210 -33.41 21.31 -10.36
CA ASN A 210 -34.24 22.23 -9.61
C ASN A 210 -33.94 23.68 -10.00
N THR A 211 -32.67 24.06 -10.16
CA THR A 211 -32.28 25.42 -10.56
C THR A 211 -32.78 25.76 -11.98
N LYS A 212 -32.75 24.79 -12.92
CA LYS A 212 -33.31 24.99 -14.27
C LYS A 212 -34.81 25.13 -14.25
N ALA A 213 -35.52 24.35 -13.43
CA ALA A 213 -36.97 24.45 -13.29
C ALA A 213 -37.44 25.82 -12.78
N PHE A 214 -36.70 26.40 -11.83
CA PHE A 214 -37.00 27.77 -11.33
C PHE A 214 -36.76 28.85 -12.40
N LYS A 215 -35.70 28.76 -13.20
CA LYS A 215 -35.43 29.72 -14.26
C LYS A 215 -36.50 29.76 -15.37
N ASN A 216 -37.08 28.59 -15.69
CA ASN A 216 -38.13 28.50 -16.71
C ASN A 216 -39.53 29.01 -16.23
N ILE A 217 -39.68 29.39 -14.97
CA ILE A 217 -40.92 29.95 -14.41
C ILE A 217 -40.87 31.49 -14.42
N ASP A 218 -39.64 32.04 -14.43
CA ASP A 218 -39.41 33.49 -14.42
C ASP A 218 -39.29 34.09 -15.85
N ASP A 219 -39.24 33.26 -16.90
CA ASP A 219 -39.34 33.65 -18.33
C ASP A 219 -40.77 33.39 -18.86
#